data_d70737bcb2b4546ac2c9053339450cde
#
_entry.id   d70737bcb2b4546ac2c9053339450cde
#
_cell.length_a   1.000
_cell.length_b   1.000
_cell.length_c   1.000
_cell.angle_alpha   90.00
_cell.angle_beta   90.00
_cell.angle_gamma   90.00
#
_symmetry.space_group_name_H-M   'P 1'
#
loop_
_entity.id
_entity.type
_entity.pdbx_description
1 polymer ?
#
loop_
_entity_poly.entity_id
_entity_poly.type
_entity_poly.pdbx_seq_one_letter_code
_entity_poly.pdbx_strand_id
1 'polypeptide(L)'
;VTQDESRTDAGSSLSASDGDSSSASLADTQRILARIDTTRPHTARIWNYWTGGKDNYIVDREAGDQIRKLHPGIGDYALADRQFLGRSVEHLTRDVGIRQFLDVGTGLPSADNTHEVAQRVAPESRIVYVDNDPLVLAHARALLTSSPEGRTDYLDADLRDVDAILERAARTLDFSEPVALMLLGVVIFIEDDEESYGLVRRLMDALPAGSHLVLSHTITSPSMPDVDKAVAFWNENGTPRLTQRTPEQLLRYFDGLEMLEPGVVSCSRWRPVAGAAGGAGAGAGDGLPDEVAMFGGVGRKG
;
A
#
# COMPACT_ATOMS: atom_id res chain seq x y z
N VAL A 1 -5.79 6.19 -83.54
CA VAL A 1 -5.09 5.48 -82.47
C VAL A 1 -5.38 6.24 -81.20
N THR A 2 -6.33 5.81 -80.47
CA THR A 2 -6.85 6.39 -79.24
C THR A 2 -6.65 5.40 -78.11
N GLN A 3 -6.05 5.83 -77.03
CA GLN A 3 -5.93 5.08 -75.81
C GLN A 3 -6.92 5.64 -74.79
N ASP A 4 -7.67 4.72 -74.24
CA ASP A 4 -8.63 4.92 -73.17
C ASP A 4 -7.91 4.67 -71.81
N GLU A 5 -7.98 5.63 -70.89
CA GLU A 5 -7.47 5.47 -69.51
C GLU A 5 -8.68 5.49 -68.55
N SER A 6 -9.04 4.32 -68.07
CA SER A 6 -9.98 4.18 -66.95
C SER A 6 -9.25 4.36 -65.62
N ARG A 7 -9.53 5.42 -64.89
CA ARG A 7 -9.19 5.66 -63.48
C ARG A 7 -10.21 5.02 -62.56
N THR A 8 -9.79 4.03 -61.81
CA THR A 8 -10.53 3.51 -60.64
C THR A 8 -10.14 4.30 -59.40
N ASP A 9 -11.12 4.97 -58.86
CA ASP A 9 -11.02 5.71 -57.59
C ASP A 9 -11.20 4.72 -56.42
N ALA A 10 -10.16 4.53 -55.61
CA ALA A 10 -10.22 3.73 -54.39
C ALA A 10 -10.41 4.67 -53.21
N GLY A 11 -11.64 4.83 -52.80
CA GLY A 11 -12.00 5.57 -51.58
C GLY A 11 -11.43 4.90 -50.32
N SER A 12 -10.50 5.58 -49.66
CA SER A 12 -10.00 5.24 -48.36
C SER A 12 -11.00 5.64 -47.28
N SER A 13 -11.71 4.67 -46.73
CA SER A 13 -12.50 4.86 -45.52
C SER A 13 -11.60 4.84 -44.31
N LEU A 14 -11.23 6.00 -43.81
CA LEU A 14 -10.65 6.15 -42.46
C LEU A 14 -11.74 5.86 -41.42
N SER A 15 -11.60 4.74 -40.73
CA SER A 15 -12.47 4.35 -39.62
C SER A 15 -12.22 5.25 -38.42
N ALA A 16 -13.22 6.03 -38.04
CA ALA A 16 -13.28 6.77 -36.79
C ALA A 16 -13.58 5.81 -35.64
N SER A 17 -12.54 5.26 -34.97
CA SER A 17 -12.70 4.44 -33.76
C SER A 17 -11.80 4.82 -32.60
N ASP A 18 -10.90 5.79 -32.77
CA ASP A 18 -9.94 6.17 -31.69
C ASP A 18 -10.42 7.34 -30.80
N GLY A 19 -11.56 7.93 -31.07
CA GLY A 19 -12.07 9.10 -30.32
C GLY A 19 -12.86 8.75 -29.06
N ASP A 20 -13.41 7.55 -28.96
CA ASP A 20 -14.39 7.22 -27.91
C ASP A 20 -13.71 6.71 -26.62
N SER A 21 -12.61 5.98 -26.70
CA SER A 21 -11.86 5.50 -25.54
C SER A 21 -11.12 6.62 -24.76
N SER A 22 -10.69 7.67 -25.44
CA SER A 22 -9.99 8.81 -24.84
C SER A 22 -10.95 9.75 -24.09
N SER A 23 -12.18 9.93 -24.61
CA SER A 23 -13.20 10.78 -23.97
C SER A 23 -13.79 10.13 -22.70
N ALA A 24 -13.99 8.81 -22.69
CA ALA A 24 -14.41 8.06 -21.52
C ALA A 24 -13.36 8.11 -20.41
N SER A 25 -12.07 7.97 -20.72
CA SER A 25 -10.97 8.06 -19.78
C SER A 25 -10.85 9.45 -19.14
N LEU A 26 -11.04 10.53 -19.91
CA LEU A 26 -11.03 11.90 -19.39
C LEU A 26 -12.20 12.17 -18.45
N ALA A 27 -13.41 11.72 -18.81
CA ALA A 27 -14.60 11.87 -17.99
C ALA A 27 -14.48 11.12 -16.65
N ASP A 28 -13.90 9.92 -16.66
CA ASP A 28 -13.64 9.13 -15.44
C ASP A 28 -12.59 9.81 -14.55
N THR A 29 -11.54 10.32 -15.13
CA THR A 29 -10.51 11.09 -14.39
C THR A 29 -11.13 12.34 -13.75
N GLN A 30 -11.96 13.08 -14.48
CA GLN A 30 -12.65 14.25 -13.92
C GLN A 30 -13.61 13.90 -12.78
N ARG A 31 -14.33 12.77 -12.89
CA ARG A 31 -15.20 12.28 -11.80
C ARG A 31 -14.39 11.92 -10.55
N ILE A 32 -13.23 11.29 -10.72
CA ILE A 32 -12.33 10.95 -9.60
C ILE A 32 -11.82 12.23 -8.95
N LEU A 33 -11.31 13.18 -9.73
CA LEU A 33 -10.80 14.45 -9.22
C LEU A 33 -11.86 15.26 -8.48
N ALA A 34 -13.12 15.23 -8.94
CA ALA A 34 -14.24 15.92 -8.27
C ALA A 34 -14.60 15.33 -6.88
N ARG A 35 -14.15 14.11 -6.58
CA ARG A 35 -14.33 13.46 -5.25
C ARG A 35 -13.26 13.86 -4.24
N ILE A 36 -12.17 14.52 -4.67
CA ILE A 36 -11.05 14.87 -3.80
C ILE A 36 -11.41 16.10 -2.98
N ASP A 37 -11.54 15.93 -1.66
CA ASP A 37 -11.68 17.05 -0.73
C ASP A 37 -10.30 17.62 -0.38
N THR A 38 -9.99 18.80 -0.90
CA THR A 38 -8.74 19.52 -0.62
C THR A 38 -8.83 20.47 0.57
N THR A 39 -10.00 20.53 1.23
CA THR A 39 -10.25 21.43 2.36
C THR A 39 -10.02 20.79 3.72
N ARG A 40 -9.89 19.45 3.75
CA ARG A 40 -9.62 18.66 4.96
C ARG A 40 -8.34 17.85 4.78
N PRO A 41 -7.56 17.66 5.86
CA PRO A 41 -6.38 16.81 5.82
C PRO A 41 -6.78 15.34 5.63
N HIS A 42 -5.97 14.61 4.85
CA HIS A 42 -6.17 13.19 4.58
C HIS A 42 -4.90 12.39 4.89
N THR A 43 -5.05 11.21 5.51
CA THR A 43 -3.92 10.39 5.98
C THR A 43 -2.94 10.04 4.87
N ALA A 44 -3.40 9.55 3.71
CA ALA A 44 -2.52 9.18 2.60
C ALA A 44 -1.65 10.38 2.13
N ARG A 45 -2.22 11.59 2.09
CA ARG A 45 -1.50 12.80 1.68
C ARG A 45 -0.53 13.28 2.76
N ILE A 46 -0.86 13.12 4.05
CA ILE A 46 0.05 13.41 5.16
C ILE A 46 1.24 12.45 5.15
N TRP A 47 1.01 11.16 4.91
CA TRP A 47 2.09 10.19 4.73
C TRP A 47 3.00 10.55 3.56
N ASN A 48 2.43 10.94 2.42
CA ASN A 48 3.17 11.45 1.28
C ASN A 48 4.05 12.65 1.68
N TYR A 49 3.50 13.59 2.46
CA TYR A 49 4.26 14.73 2.97
C TYR A 49 5.42 14.33 3.88
N TRP A 50 5.20 13.41 4.84
CA TRP A 50 6.25 12.97 5.77
C TRP A 50 7.38 12.21 5.08
N THR A 51 7.08 11.51 3.99
CA THR A 51 8.07 10.79 3.17
C THR A 51 8.70 11.65 2.08
N GLY A 52 8.44 12.97 2.05
CA GLY A 52 9.04 13.91 1.10
C GLY A 52 8.36 13.99 -0.26
N GLY A 53 7.20 13.38 -0.43
CA GLY A 53 6.37 13.46 -1.63
C GLY A 53 5.76 14.86 -1.84
N LYS A 54 5.18 15.07 -3.02
CA LYS A 54 4.62 16.37 -3.45
C LYS A 54 3.11 16.34 -3.66
N ASP A 55 2.48 15.17 -3.54
CA ASP A 55 1.06 14.95 -3.79
C ASP A 55 0.24 15.20 -2.53
N ASN A 56 0.37 16.41 -1.97
CA ASN A 56 -0.27 16.86 -0.74
C ASN A 56 -0.62 18.35 -0.82
N TYR A 57 -1.65 18.76 -0.09
CA TYR A 57 -2.14 20.13 -0.05
C TYR A 57 -1.67 20.88 1.21
N ILE A 58 -1.95 22.18 1.29
CA ILE A 58 -1.57 23.01 2.44
C ILE A 58 -2.14 22.44 3.73
N VAL A 59 -3.42 22.06 3.74
CA VAL A 59 -4.11 21.48 4.92
C VAL A 59 -3.44 20.19 5.43
N ASP A 60 -2.90 19.36 4.52
CA ASP A 60 -2.19 18.14 4.88
C ASP A 60 -0.84 18.45 5.54
N ARG A 61 -0.11 19.42 4.99
CA ARG A 61 1.17 19.88 5.54
C ARG A 61 1.00 20.53 6.91
N GLU A 62 -0.01 21.38 7.08
CA GLU A 62 -0.32 22.02 8.36
C GLU A 62 -0.65 20.98 9.43
N ALA A 63 -1.51 20.00 9.13
CA ALA A 63 -1.83 18.91 10.04
C ALA A 63 -0.59 18.04 10.31
N GLY A 64 0.19 17.69 9.27
CA GLY A 64 1.42 16.91 9.38
C GLY A 64 2.48 17.60 10.23
N ASP A 65 2.61 18.93 10.15
CA ASP A 65 3.53 19.71 10.97
C ASP A 65 3.09 19.80 12.44
N GLN A 66 1.77 19.85 12.72
CA GLN A 66 1.29 19.78 14.09
C GLN A 66 1.59 18.40 14.70
N ILE A 67 1.36 17.32 13.96
CA ILE A 67 1.69 15.97 14.40
C ILE A 67 3.21 15.83 14.63
N ARG A 68 4.04 16.40 13.76
CA ARG A 68 5.51 16.39 13.91
C ARG A 68 5.98 17.13 15.17
N LYS A 69 5.26 18.17 15.63
CA LYS A 69 5.56 18.84 16.91
C LYS A 69 5.26 17.94 18.11
N LEU A 70 4.23 17.10 18.02
CA LEU A 70 3.85 16.16 19.08
C LEU A 70 4.72 14.90 19.07
N HIS A 71 5.08 14.44 17.88
CA HIS A 71 5.93 13.29 17.64
C HIS A 71 7.05 13.62 16.64
N PRO A 72 8.22 14.16 17.09
CA PRO A 72 9.30 14.60 16.19
C PRO A 72 9.84 13.49 15.27
N GLY A 73 9.79 12.22 15.71
CA GLY A 73 10.24 11.04 14.95
C GLY A 73 9.26 10.54 13.88
N ILE A 74 8.17 11.28 13.57
CA ILE A 74 7.15 10.80 12.63
C ILE A 74 7.68 10.56 11.20
N GLY A 75 8.71 11.27 10.79
CA GLY A 75 9.37 11.03 9.51
C GLY A 75 10.07 9.67 9.46
N ASP A 76 10.81 9.33 10.50
CA ASP A 76 11.50 8.04 10.62
C ASP A 76 10.50 6.89 10.76
N TYR A 77 9.41 7.12 11.47
CA TYR A 77 8.28 6.21 11.58
C TYR A 77 7.67 5.87 10.19
N ALA A 78 7.37 6.88 9.38
CA ALA A 78 6.81 6.67 8.04
C ALA A 78 7.83 6.00 7.09
N LEU A 79 9.10 6.39 7.19
CA LEU A 79 10.18 5.79 6.41
C LEU A 79 10.40 4.32 6.79
N ALA A 80 10.35 3.98 8.09
CA ALA A 80 10.53 2.62 8.57
C ALA A 80 9.47 1.66 8.01
N ASP A 81 8.22 2.11 7.90
CA ASP A 81 7.14 1.31 7.31
C ASP A 81 7.37 1.07 5.80
N ARG A 82 7.77 2.09 5.06
CA ARG A 82 8.13 1.95 3.65
C ARG A 82 9.31 1.01 3.43
N GLN A 83 10.33 1.09 4.28
CA GLN A 83 11.48 0.18 4.25
C GLN A 83 11.08 -1.25 4.63
N PHE A 84 10.14 -1.43 5.56
CA PHE A 84 9.60 -2.73 5.92
C PHE A 84 8.85 -3.35 4.73
N LEU A 85 8.01 -2.59 4.02
CA LEU A 85 7.40 -3.01 2.76
C LEU A 85 8.47 -3.54 1.78
N GLY A 86 9.48 -2.72 1.48
CA GLY A 86 10.52 -3.10 0.53
C GLY A 86 11.23 -4.40 0.92
N ARG A 87 11.66 -4.53 2.19
CA ARG A 87 12.36 -5.73 2.67
C ARG A 87 11.47 -6.98 2.68
N SER A 88 10.20 -6.84 3.08
CA SER A 88 9.26 -7.97 3.10
C SER A 88 8.91 -8.46 1.71
N VAL A 89 8.64 -7.54 0.77
CA VAL A 89 8.37 -7.90 -0.63
C VAL A 89 9.60 -8.53 -1.28
N GLU A 90 10.80 -7.96 -1.09
CA GLU A 90 12.03 -8.53 -1.63
C GLU A 90 12.28 -9.93 -1.09
N HIS A 91 12.17 -10.14 0.22
CA HIS A 91 12.32 -11.45 0.85
C HIS A 91 11.30 -12.47 0.32
N LEU A 92 10.02 -12.10 0.30
CA LEU A 92 8.97 -12.99 -0.18
C LEU A 92 9.13 -13.35 -1.66
N THR A 93 9.60 -12.41 -2.48
CA THR A 93 9.82 -12.67 -3.91
C THR A 93 11.08 -13.49 -4.15
N ARG A 94 12.20 -13.13 -3.51
CA ARG A 94 13.53 -13.71 -3.76
C ARG A 94 13.73 -15.04 -3.07
N ASP A 95 13.42 -15.10 -1.75
CA ASP A 95 13.80 -16.23 -0.91
C ASP A 95 12.67 -17.24 -0.77
N VAL A 96 11.41 -16.78 -0.77
CA VAL A 96 10.22 -17.63 -0.62
C VAL A 96 9.62 -18.03 -1.97
N GLY A 97 9.77 -17.20 -3.00
CA GLY A 97 9.25 -17.48 -4.34
C GLY A 97 7.83 -17.01 -4.58
N ILE A 98 7.29 -16.09 -3.76
CA ILE A 98 5.98 -15.47 -4.01
C ILE A 98 6.04 -14.66 -5.31
N ARG A 99 4.96 -14.76 -6.11
CA ARG A 99 4.79 -14.08 -7.40
C ARG A 99 3.51 -13.26 -7.46
N GLN A 100 2.72 -13.28 -6.41
CA GLN A 100 1.42 -12.63 -6.36
C GLN A 100 1.27 -11.83 -5.07
N PHE A 101 0.81 -10.58 -5.20
CA PHE A 101 0.64 -9.65 -4.08
C PHE A 101 -0.73 -9.00 -4.14
N LEU A 102 -1.46 -9.04 -3.03
CA LEU A 102 -2.69 -8.29 -2.80
C LEU A 102 -2.38 -7.20 -1.76
N ASP A 103 -2.24 -5.97 -2.21
CA ASP A 103 -1.81 -4.82 -1.40
C ASP A 103 -3.01 -3.92 -1.11
N VAL A 104 -3.51 -3.99 0.12
CA VAL A 104 -4.75 -3.32 0.55
C VAL A 104 -4.44 -2.15 1.47
N GLY A 105 -4.98 -0.98 1.13
CA GLY A 105 -4.63 0.29 1.76
C GLY A 105 -3.29 0.83 1.25
N THR A 106 -3.10 0.78 -0.04
CA THR A 106 -1.84 1.08 -0.73
C THR A 106 -1.30 2.47 -0.45
N GLY A 107 -2.17 3.46 -0.26
CA GLY A 107 -1.79 4.86 -0.16
C GLY A 107 -1.25 5.44 -1.48
N LEU A 108 -0.76 6.69 -1.42
CA LEU A 108 -0.20 7.35 -2.61
C LEU A 108 1.09 6.68 -3.07
N PRO A 109 1.27 6.48 -4.39
CA PRO A 109 2.49 5.94 -4.95
C PRO A 109 3.73 6.72 -4.49
N SER A 110 4.79 5.99 -4.19
CA SER A 110 6.10 6.55 -3.83
C SER A 110 7.21 5.73 -4.49
N ALA A 111 8.48 5.99 -4.18
CA ALA A 111 9.55 5.09 -4.61
C ALA A 111 9.42 3.71 -3.96
N ASP A 112 9.83 2.67 -4.67
CA ASP A 112 9.79 1.28 -4.22
C ASP A 112 8.37 0.80 -3.84
N ASN A 113 7.41 1.00 -4.75
CA ASN A 113 6.09 0.39 -4.62
C ASN A 113 6.18 -1.13 -4.72
N THR A 114 5.19 -1.84 -4.20
CA THR A 114 5.17 -3.32 -4.16
C THR A 114 5.54 -3.96 -5.50
N HIS A 115 4.96 -3.47 -6.64
CA HIS A 115 5.29 -4.02 -7.95
C HIS A 115 6.71 -3.71 -8.39
N GLU A 116 7.24 -2.52 -8.08
CA GLU A 116 8.62 -2.14 -8.47
C GLU A 116 9.63 -3.04 -7.77
N VAL A 117 9.41 -3.33 -6.48
CA VAL A 117 10.28 -4.22 -5.70
C VAL A 117 10.13 -5.67 -6.20
N ALA A 118 8.91 -6.18 -6.32
CA ALA A 118 8.65 -7.55 -6.74
C ALA A 118 9.15 -7.82 -8.17
N GLN A 119 8.81 -6.94 -9.13
CA GLN A 119 9.16 -7.12 -10.54
C GLN A 119 10.64 -6.86 -10.83
N ARG A 120 11.35 -6.15 -9.97
CA ARG A 120 12.82 -6.04 -10.03
C ARG A 120 13.50 -7.38 -9.78
N VAL A 121 12.90 -8.24 -8.95
CA VAL A 121 13.39 -9.57 -8.60
C VAL A 121 12.83 -10.64 -9.52
N ALA A 122 11.53 -10.58 -9.80
CA ALA A 122 10.77 -11.52 -10.62
C ALA A 122 9.80 -10.73 -11.52
N PRO A 123 10.21 -10.41 -12.76
CA PRO A 123 9.45 -9.55 -13.67
C PRO A 123 8.01 -9.99 -13.92
N GLU A 124 7.73 -11.30 -13.83
CA GLU A 124 6.41 -11.91 -14.02
C GLU A 124 5.44 -11.70 -12.85
N SER A 125 5.87 -11.04 -11.76
CA SER A 125 5.05 -10.84 -10.57
C SER A 125 3.76 -10.06 -10.86
N ARG A 126 2.68 -10.46 -10.22
CA ARG A 126 1.34 -9.86 -10.35
C ARG A 126 0.95 -9.18 -9.06
N ILE A 127 0.50 -7.94 -9.16
CA ILE A 127 0.13 -7.13 -8.01
C ILE A 127 -1.27 -6.54 -8.22
N VAL A 128 -2.14 -6.70 -7.22
CA VAL A 128 -3.41 -6.00 -7.15
C VAL A 128 -3.37 -5.04 -5.99
N TYR A 129 -3.52 -3.77 -6.30
CA TYR A 129 -3.63 -2.69 -5.35
C TYR A 129 -5.07 -2.36 -5.04
N VAL A 130 -5.39 -2.14 -3.77
CA VAL A 130 -6.73 -1.79 -3.31
C VAL A 130 -6.64 -0.55 -2.44
N ASP A 131 -7.43 0.46 -2.76
CA ASP A 131 -7.58 1.66 -1.94
C ASP A 131 -8.97 2.26 -2.17
N ASN A 132 -9.48 3.03 -1.21
CA ASN A 132 -10.76 3.73 -1.33
C ASN A 132 -10.60 5.25 -1.53
N ASP A 133 -9.36 5.76 -1.47
CA ASP A 133 -9.09 7.18 -1.75
C ASP A 133 -9.07 7.44 -3.27
N PRO A 134 -9.96 8.35 -3.76
CA PRO A 134 -9.97 8.72 -5.17
C PRO A 134 -8.64 9.25 -5.69
N LEU A 135 -7.87 9.96 -4.84
CA LEU A 135 -6.58 10.51 -5.24
C LEU A 135 -5.55 9.40 -5.46
N VAL A 136 -5.51 8.41 -4.56
CA VAL A 136 -4.65 7.24 -4.69
C VAL A 136 -4.90 6.52 -6.01
N LEU A 137 -6.18 6.30 -6.34
CA LEU A 137 -6.58 5.62 -7.58
C LEU A 137 -6.22 6.42 -8.83
N ALA A 138 -6.37 7.76 -8.80
CA ALA A 138 -6.00 8.62 -9.91
C ALA A 138 -4.49 8.56 -10.20
N HIS A 139 -3.66 8.66 -9.14
CA HIS A 139 -2.21 8.58 -9.25
C HIS A 139 -1.73 7.18 -9.67
N ALA A 140 -2.32 6.14 -9.10
CA ALA A 140 -1.98 4.78 -9.42
C ALA A 140 -2.16 4.48 -10.93
N ARG A 141 -3.31 4.84 -11.48
CA ARG A 141 -3.60 4.66 -12.92
C ARG A 141 -2.69 5.48 -13.84
N ALA A 142 -2.22 6.64 -13.39
CA ALA A 142 -1.41 7.54 -14.21
C ALA A 142 0.09 7.21 -14.17
N LEU A 143 0.59 6.68 -13.05
CA LEU A 143 2.02 6.63 -12.76
C LEU A 143 2.61 5.21 -12.71
N LEU A 144 1.79 4.19 -12.41
CA LEU A 144 2.33 2.87 -12.17
C LEU A 144 2.29 2.03 -13.44
N THR A 145 3.48 1.67 -13.91
CA THR A 145 3.67 0.84 -15.11
C THR A 145 4.26 -0.50 -14.71
N SER A 146 3.55 -1.58 -15.01
CA SER A 146 4.04 -2.95 -14.83
C SER A 146 5.19 -3.27 -15.80
N SER A 147 6.06 -4.22 -15.42
CA SER A 147 6.93 -4.89 -16.37
C SER A 147 6.12 -5.55 -17.50
N PRO A 148 6.70 -5.77 -18.68
CA PRO A 148 6.00 -6.45 -19.79
C PRO A 148 5.51 -7.86 -19.45
N GLU A 149 6.23 -8.59 -18.61
CA GLU A 149 5.96 -9.96 -18.19
C GLU A 149 4.98 -10.03 -17.01
N GLY A 150 4.93 -8.97 -16.21
CA GLY A 150 4.11 -8.88 -15.01
C GLY A 150 2.75 -8.23 -15.26
N ARG A 151 2.02 -8.04 -14.18
CA ARG A 151 0.72 -7.35 -14.23
C ARG A 151 0.44 -6.57 -12.95
N THR A 152 -0.06 -5.35 -13.10
CA THR A 152 -0.62 -4.56 -12.00
C THR A 152 -2.09 -4.24 -12.28
N ASP A 153 -2.92 -4.24 -11.25
CA ASP A 153 -4.31 -3.80 -11.32
C ASP A 153 -4.68 -2.96 -10.10
N TYR A 154 -5.73 -2.14 -10.21
CA TYR A 154 -6.16 -1.20 -9.19
C TYR A 154 -7.63 -1.31 -8.93
N LEU A 155 -8.00 -1.54 -7.67
CA LEU A 155 -9.37 -1.70 -7.22
C LEU A 155 -9.78 -0.55 -6.31
N ASP A 156 -10.87 0.14 -6.67
CA ASP A 156 -11.57 1.06 -5.77
C ASP A 156 -12.46 0.23 -4.85
N ALA A 157 -12.04 0.01 -3.60
CA ALA A 157 -12.78 -0.75 -2.61
C ALA A 157 -12.34 -0.42 -1.19
N ASP A 158 -13.27 -0.50 -0.23
CA ASP A 158 -12.98 -0.47 1.19
C ASP A 158 -12.51 -1.85 1.68
N LEU A 159 -11.58 -1.91 2.63
CA LEU A 159 -11.11 -3.15 3.26
C LEU A 159 -12.26 -4.00 3.81
N ARG A 160 -13.38 -3.39 4.19
CA ARG A 160 -14.58 -4.08 4.69
C ARG A 160 -15.29 -4.89 3.59
N ASP A 161 -15.08 -4.54 2.33
CA ASP A 161 -15.71 -5.20 1.19
C ASP A 161 -14.89 -6.42 0.71
N VAL A 162 -14.54 -7.31 1.65
CA VAL A 162 -13.67 -8.48 1.41
C VAL A 162 -14.08 -9.29 0.18
N ASP A 163 -15.37 -9.59 0.04
CA ASP A 163 -15.87 -10.43 -1.05
C ASP A 163 -15.68 -9.74 -2.42
N ALA A 164 -15.95 -8.43 -2.49
CA ALA A 164 -15.73 -7.66 -3.71
C ALA A 164 -14.23 -7.52 -4.05
N ILE A 165 -13.37 -7.37 -3.04
CA ILE A 165 -11.91 -7.36 -3.22
C ILE A 165 -11.44 -8.68 -3.85
N LEU A 166 -11.81 -9.81 -3.24
CA LEU A 166 -11.40 -11.13 -3.68
C LEU A 166 -11.92 -11.46 -5.09
N GLU A 167 -13.21 -11.22 -5.36
CA GLU A 167 -13.80 -11.44 -6.69
C GLU A 167 -13.08 -10.65 -7.77
N ARG A 168 -12.80 -9.38 -7.50
CA ARG A 168 -12.15 -8.50 -8.49
C ARG A 168 -10.67 -8.80 -8.64
N ALA A 169 -9.96 -9.11 -7.53
CA ALA A 169 -8.56 -9.48 -7.55
C ALA A 169 -8.31 -10.78 -8.32
N ALA A 170 -9.26 -11.74 -8.31
CA ALA A 170 -9.19 -12.99 -9.07
C ALA A 170 -9.10 -12.81 -10.60
N ARG A 171 -9.32 -11.61 -11.12
CA ARG A 171 -9.11 -11.30 -12.55
C ARG A 171 -7.63 -11.15 -12.91
N THR A 172 -6.78 -10.93 -11.91
CA THR A 172 -5.35 -10.70 -12.08
C THR A 172 -4.53 -11.72 -11.30
N LEU A 173 -4.97 -12.10 -10.10
CA LEU A 173 -4.33 -13.09 -9.25
C LEU A 173 -4.97 -14.47 -9.44
N ASP A 174 -4.16 -15.51 -9.36
CA ASP A 174 -4.59 -16.90 -9.34
C ASP A 174 -4.57 -17.40 -7.89
N PHE A 175 -5.73 -17.52 -7.26
CA PHE A 175 -5.86 -17.99 -5.87
C PHE A 175 -5.68 -19.50 -5.69
N SER A 176 -5.26 -20.22 -6.73
CA SER A 176 -4.72 -21.59 -6.57
C SER A 176 -3.23 -21.58 -6.20
N GLU A 177 -2.55 -20.44 -6.37
CA GLU A 177 -1.14 -20.25 -6.07
C GLU A 177 -0.95 -19.27 -4.88
N PRO A 178 0.13 -19.40 -4.08
CA PRO A 178 0.37 -18.56 -2.92
C PRO A 178 0.38 -17.07 -3.22
N VAL A 179 -0.24 -16.26 -2.34
CA VAL A 179 -0.34 -14.80 -2.41
C VAL A 179 0.23 -14.18 -1.15
N ALA A 180 0.95 -13.09 -1.26
CA ALA A 180 1.25 -12.22 -0.13
C ALA A 180 0.14 -11.16 0.02
N LEU A 181 -0.59 -11.22 1.13
CA LEU A 181 -1.53 -10.18 1.56
C LEU A 181 -0.76 -9.10 2.32
N MET A 182 -0.76 -7.89 1.78
CA MET A 182 -0.09 -6.73 2.36
C MET A 182 -1.12 -5.81 3.00
N LEU A 183 -1.00 -5.57 4.32
CA LEU A 183 -1.88 -4.70 5.12
C LEU A 183 -1.01 -3.74 5.94
N LEU A 184 -0.42 -2.76 5.26
CA LEU A 184 0.54 -1.84 5.88
C LEU A 184 -0.14 -0.56 6.32
N GLY A 185 -0.24 -0.35 7.63
CA GLY A 185 -0.84 0.85 8.22
C GLY A 185 -2.31 1.06 7.89
N VAL A 186 -3.06 0.02 7.46
CA VAL A 186 -4.46 0.15 7.03
C VAL A 186 -5.47 -0.32 8.07
N VAL A 187 -5.17 -1.39 8.82
CA VAL A 187 -6.12 -1.92 9.81
C VAL A 187 -6.32 -0.98 11.01
N ILE A 188 -5.50 0.06 11.13
CA ILE A 188 -5.64 1.13 12.11
C ILE A 188 -6.95 1.92 11.95
N PHE A 189 -7.56 1.92 10.75
CA PHE A 189 -8.83 2.58 10.44
C PHE A 189 -10.07 1.76 10.81
N ILE A 190 -9.88 0.55 11.34
CA ILE A 190 -10.97 -0.31 11.82
C ILE A 190 -10.99 -0.20 13.35
N GLU A 191 -12.01 0.47 13.88
CA GLU A 191 -12.08 0.82 15.30
C GLU A 191 -12.38 -0.40 16.19
N ASP A 192 -13.27 -1.29 15.74
CA ASP A 192 -13.62 -2.50 16.47
C ASP A 192 -12.58 -3.61 16.25
N ASP A 193 -12.07 -4.15 17.34
CA ASP A 193 -11.02 -5.17 17.30
C ASP A 193 -11.49 -6.47 16.66
N GLU A 194 -12.69 -6.94 16.99
CA GLU A 194 -13.20 -8.20 16.46
C GLU A 194 -13.56 -8.08 14.97
N GLU A 195 -14.10 -6.92 14.54
CA GLU A 195 -14.25 -6.60 13.12
C GLU A 195 -12.89 -6.66 12.41
N SER A 196 -11.89 -5.98 12.96
CA SER A 196 -10.56 -5.87 12.37
C SER A 196 -9.88 -7.24 12.20
N TYR A 197 -9.85 -8.06 13.27
CA TYR A 197 -9.32 -9.42 13.20
C TYR A 197 -10.13 -10.31 12.24
N GLY A 198 -11.46 -10.16 12.25
CA GLY A 198 -12.37 -10.89 11.38
C GLY A 198 -12.12 -10.61 9.90
N LEU A 199 -11.89 -9.36 9.52
CA LEU A 199 -11.57 -8.96 8.14
C LEU A 199 -10.26 -9.57 7.65
N VAL A 200 -9.19 -9.48 8.46
CA VAL A 200 -7.88 -10.05 8.11
C VAL A 200 -7.96 -11.57 7.99
N ARG A 201 -8.67 -12.23 8.92
CA ARG A 201 -8.90 -13.68 8.86
C ARG A 201 -9.64 -14.09 7.60
N ARG A 202 -10.75 -13.39 7.24
CA ARG A 202 -11.51 -13.67 6.01
C ARG A 202 -10.67 -13.54 4.76
N LEU A 203 -9.82 -12.53 4.67
CA LEU A 203 -8.88 -12.38 3.55
C LEU A 203 -7.89 -13.55 3.50
N MET A 204 -7.27 -13.89 4.64
CA MET A 204 -6.30 -15.00 4.70
C MET A 204 -6.95 -16.35 4.45
N ASP A 205 -8.19 -16.58 4.91
CA ASP A 205 -8.90 -17.85 4.71
C ASP A 205 -9.16 -18.16 3.24
N ALA A 206 -9.37 -17.11 2.41
CA ALA A 206 -9.57 -17.22 0.98
C ALA A 206 -8.28 -17.56 0.19
N LEU A 207 -7.11 -17.44 0.80
CA LEU A 207 -5.83 -17.69 0.14
C LEU A 207 -5.36 -19.12 0.41
N PRO A 208 -4.61 -19.76 -0.51
CA PRO A 208 -4.13 -21.14 -0.34
C PRO A 208 -3.01 -21.24 0.70
N ALA A 209 -2.71 -22.47 1.11
CA ALA A 209 -1.52 -22.79 1.90
C ALA A 209 -0.24 -22.25 1.24
N GLY A 210 0.72 -21.79 2.05
CA GLY A 210 1.92 -21.12 1.57
C GLY A 210 1.75 -19.63 1.32
N SER A 211 0.53 -19.07 1.40
CA SER A 211 0.31 -17.61 1.37
C SER A 211 0.86 -16.94 2.63
N HIS A 212 1.14 -15.65 2.53
CA HIS A 212 1.73 -14.88 3.61
C HIS A 212 0.90 -13.64 3.95
N LEU A 213 0.82 -13.32 5.23
CA LEU A 213 0.34 -12.03 5.71
C LEU A 213 1.55 -11.15 6.02
N VAL A 214 1.60 -9.96 5.46
CA VAL A 214 2.51 -8.88 5.84
C VAL A 214 1.66 -7.76 6.43
N LEU A 215 1.86 -7.45 7.70
CA LEU A 215 1.02 -6.46 8.37
C LEU A 215 1.89 -5.53 9.21
N SER A 216 1.60 -4.21 9.12
CA SER A 216 2.15 -3.21 10.02
C SER A 216 1.04 -2.37 10.66
N HIS A 217 1.34 -1.85 11.84
CA HIS A 217 0.36 -1.12 12.65
C HIS A 217 1.05 -0.16 13.63
N THR A 218 0.44 1.00 13.85
CA THR A 218 0.84 1.92 14.92
C THR A 218 0.51 1.32 16.27
N ILE A 219 1.52 1.12 17.10
CA ILE A 219 1.30 0.63 18.46
C ILE A 219 1.08 1.77 19.45
N THR A 220 0.41 1.44 20.57
CA THR A 220 0.50 2.20 21.82
C THR A 220 1.49 1.50 22.75
N SER A 221 2.37 2.28 23.38
CA SER A 221 3.37 1.75 24.32
C SER A 221 3.74 2.81 25.35
N PRO A 222 3.88 2.43 26.63
CA PRO A 222 4.36 3.35 27.67
C PRO A 222 5.74 3.96 27.39
N SER A 223 6.58 3.30 26.57
CA SER A 223 7.88 3.80 26.16
C SER A 223 7.83 4.84 25.03
N MET A 224 6.69 4.99 24.35
CA MET A 224 6.50 5.87 23.18
C MET A 224 5.26 6.77 23.31
N PRO A 225 5.11 7.56 24.41
CA PRO A 225 3.88 8.30 24.72
C PRO A 225 3.58 9.44 23.74
N ASP A 226 4.56 9.86 22.94
CA ASP A 226 4.37 10.95 21.97
C ASP A 226 3.53 10.52 20.78
N VAL A 227 3.54 9.24 20.44
CA VAL A 227 2.68 8.69 19.39
C VAL A 227 1.21 8.72 19.82
N ASP A 228 0.92 8.40 21.08
CA ASP A 228 -0.44 8.45 21.63
C ASP A 228 -1.00 9.89 21.58
N LYS A 229 -0.16 10.90 21.88
CA LYS A 229 -0.54 12.32 21.75
C LYS A 229 -0.82 12.70 20.28
N ALA A 230 -0.01 12.22 19.35
CA ALA A 230 -0.19 12.48 17.93
C ALA A 230 -1.48 11.85 17.39
N VAL A 231 -1.79 10.63 17.79
CA VAL A 231 -3.05 9.95 17.42
C VAL A 231 -4.26 10.62 18.07
N ALA A 232 -4.19 11.03 19.34
CA ALA A 232 -5.24 11.77 20.00
C ALA A 232 -5.55 13.09 19.28
N PHE A 233 -4.51 13.85 18.93
CA PHE A 233 -4.65 15.08 18.14
C PHE A 233 -5.33 14.81 16.79
N TRP A 234 -4.91 13.76 16.07
CA TRP A 234 -5.54 13.40 14.82
C TRP A 234 -7.01 13.08 15.01
N ASN A 235 -7.35 12.26 15.99
CA ASN A 235 -8.73 11.82 16.26
C ASN A 235 -9.68 12.96 16.65
N GLU A 236 -9.14 14.09 17.12
CA GLU A 236 -9.91 15.30 17.40
C GLU A 236 -10.08 16.20 16.16
N ASN A 237 -9.16 16.15 15.21
CA ASN A 237 -9.05 17.13 14.10
C ASN A 237 -9.17 16.51 12.71
N GLY A 238 -8.99 15.20 12.57
CA GLY A 238 -8.90 14.49 11.28
C GLY A 238 -9.94 13.38 11.13
N THR A 239 -9.94 12.79 9.94
CA THR A 239 -10.78 11.65 9.59
C THR A 239 -10.06 10.82 8.50
N PRO A 240 -10.22 9.48 8.48
CA PRO A 240 -10.90 8.63 9.45
C PRO A 240 -10.17 8.58 10.82
N ARG A 241 -10.84 8.08 11.85
CA ARG A 241 -10.23 7.89 13.16
C ARG A 241 -9.19 6.78 13.12
N LEU A 242 -8.19 6.88 13.99
CA LEU A 242 -7.13 5.90 14.16
C LEU A 242 -7.30 5.15 15.48
N THR A 243 -7.16 3.84 15.44
CA THR A 243 -7.19 2.97 16.62
C THR A 243 -5.84 2.30 16.80
N GLN A 244 -5.12 2.68 17.83
CA GLN A 244 -3.84 2.03 18.18
C GLN A 244 -4.09 0.69 18.87
N ARG A 245 -3.11 -0.21 18.74
CA ARG A 245 -3.11 -1.53 19.40
C ARG A 245 -1.79 -1.77 20.10
N THR A 246 -1.81 -2.56 21.18
CA THR A 246 -0.56 -3.01 21.79
C THR A 246 0.16 -4.03 20.91
N PRO A 247 1.47 -4.30 21.13
CA PRO A 247 2.17 -5.35 20.40
C PRO A 247 1.50 -6.73 20.53
N GLU A 248 0.91 -7.04 21.69
CA GLU A 248 0.19 -8.29 21.93
C GLU A 248 -1.11 -8.36 21.11
N GLN A 249 -1.85 -7.25 21.02
CA GLN A 249 -3.03 -7.15 20.16
C GLN A 249 -2.65 -7.26 18.67
N LEU A 250 -1.51 -6.69 18.29
CA LEU A 250 -1.01 -6.82 16.92
C LEU A 250 -0.64 -8.27 16.58
N LEU A 251 -0.05 -9.01 17.52
CA LEU A 251 0.28 -10.41 17.32
C LEU A 251 -0.95 -11.28 17.02
N ARG A 252 -2.13 -10.95 17.53
CA ARG A 252 -3.38 -11.67 17.27
C ARG A 252 -3.79 -11.71 15.79
N TYR A 253 -3.35 -10.77 14.95
CA TYR A 253 -3.60 -10.85 13.50
C TYR A 253 -2.93 -12.06 12.84
N PHE A 254 -1.93 -12.62 13.50
CA PHE A 254 -1.15 -13.78 13.02
C PHE A 254 -1.57 -15.09 13.66
N ASP A 255 -2.69 -15.12 14.41
CA ASP A 255 -3.20 -16.34 15.01
C ASP A 255 -3.44 -17.41 13.93
N GLY A 256 -2.85 -18.61 14.12
CA GLY A 256 -2.91 -19.71 13.15
C GLY A 256 -1.91 -19.63 11.99
N LEU A 257 -1.05 -18.61 11.95
CA LEU A 257 0.03 -18.48 10.98
C LEU A 257 1.38 -18.83 11.62
N GLU A 258 2.30 -19.34 10.82
CA GLU A 258 3.70 -19.54 11.19
C GLU A 258 4.44 -18.19 11.05
N MET A 259 4.85 -17.62 12.19
CA MET A 259 5.58 -16.35 12.19
C MET A 259 6.99 -16.51 11.62
N LEU A 260 7.36 -15.63 10.70
CA LEU A 260 8.73 -15.51 10.23
C LEU A 260 9.57 -14.72 11.24
N GLU A 261 10.80 -15.16 11.49
CA GLU A 261 11.75 -14.41 12.31
C GLU A 261 12.03 -13.01 11.72
N PRO A 262 12.11 -11.97 12.55
CA PRO A 262 12.18 -11.97 14.02
C PRO A 262 10.80 -11.88 14.74
N GLY A 263 9.69 -12.16 14.09
CA GLY A 263 8.35 -12.02 14.65
C GLY A 263 7.79 -10.60 14.47
N VAL A 264 6.90 -10.19 15.37
CA VAL A 264 6.34 -8.85 15.42
C VAL A 264 7.30 -7.93 16.16
N VAL A 265 7.91 -6.99 15.43
CA VAL A 265 8.89 -6.03 15.95
C VAL A 265 8.68 -4.66 15.34
N SER A 266 9.37 -3.64 15.84
CA SER A 266 9.44 -2.34 15.17
C SER A 266 9.82 -2.52 13.69
N CYS A 267 9.11 -1.87 12.78
CA CYS A 267 9.37 -1.96 11.33
C CYS A 267 10.81 -1.62 10.97
N SER A 268 11.47 -0.73 11.73
CA SER A 268 12.90 -0.43 11.58
C SER A 268 13.80 -1.64 11.82
N ARG A 269 13.38 -2.59 12.67
CA ARG A 269 14.15 -3.76 13.13
C ARG A 269 13.79 -5.08 12.44
N TRP A 270 12.77 -5.09 11.61
CA TRP A 270 12.44 -6.29 10.85
C TRP A 270 13.45 -6.51 9.71
N ARG A 271 14.39 -7.44 9.90
CA ARG A 271 15.45 -7.82 8.94
C ARG A 271 16.16 -6.59 8.32
N PRO A 272 16.76 -5.69 9.14
CA PRO A 272 17.43 -4.50 8.64
C PRO A 272 18.62 -4.88 7.77
N VAL A 273 18.88 -4.11 6.73
CA VAL A 273 20.05 -4.28 5.87
C VAL A 273 21.28 -3.90 6.68
N ALA A 274 22.28 -4.77 6.76
CA ALA A 274 23.53 -4.52 7.43
C ALA A 274 24.21 -3.25 6.87
N GLY A 275 24.54 -2.28 7.71
CA GLY A 275 25.13 -1.01 7.31
C GLY A 275 24.15 0.09 6.90
N ALA A 276 22.84 -0.16 6.85
CA ALA A 276 21.83 0.88 6.61
C ALA A 276 21.53 1.77 7.84
N ALA A 277 22.35 1.71 8.89
CA ALA A 277 22.29 2.60 10.07
C ALA A 277 22.77 4.03 9.69
N GLY A 278 22.15 4.65 8.70
CA GLY A 278 22.42 5.98 8.15
C GLY A 278 21.33 7.00 8.46
N GLY A 279 20.55 6.82 9.53
CA GLY A 279 19.74 7.83 10.17
C GLY A 279 20.38 8.23 11.48
N ALA A 280 20.26 9.47 11.93
CA ALA A 280 20.79 10.00 13.17
C ALA A 280 20.16 9.24 14.38
N GLY A 281 20.76 8.12 14.80
CA GLY A 281 20.27 7.29 15.88
C GLY A 281 20.68 5.82 15.71
N ALA A 282 22.00 5.53 15.73
CA ALA A 282 22.41 4.15 16.00
C ALA A 282 22.17 3.92 17.51
N GLY A 283 21.19 3.07 17.84
CA GLY A 283 20.89 2.70 19.23
C GLY A 283 22.15 2.26 19.97
N ALA A 284 22.32 2.78 21.15
CA ALA A 284 23.49 2.47 21.97
C ALA A 284 23.36 1.04 22.50
N GLY A 285 23.85 0.03 21.76
CA GLY A 285 24.10 -1.26 22.38
C GLY A 285 23.97 -2.51 21.53
N ASP A 286 22.97 -2.67 20.65
CA ASP A 286 22.69 -3.92 19.94
C ASP A 286 23.01 -3.91 18.42
N GLY A 287 23.43 -2.75 17.90
CA GLY A 287 23.73 -2.57 16.49
C GLY A 287 22.50 -2.53 15.58
N LEU A 288 21.29 -2.54 16.17
CA LEU A 288 20.04 -2.40 15.43
C LEU A 288 19.61 -0.92 15.33
N PRO A 289 18.76 -0.58 14.33
CA PRO A 289 18.16 0.75 14.27
C PRO A 289 17.29 1.04 15.50
N ASP A 290 17.10 2.35 15.79
CA ASP A 290 16.16 2.78 16.82
C ASP A 290 14.76 2.29 16.51
N GLU A 291 14.02 1.94 17.58
CA GLU A 291 12.61 1.55 17.45
C GLU A 291 11.73 2.75 17.10
N VAL A 292 10.80 2.52 16.22
CA VAL A 292 9.68 3.43 15.94
C VAL A 292 8.37 2.75 16.34
N ALA A 293 7.33 3.52 16.60
CA ALA A 293 6.03 2.97 17.02
C ALA A 293 5.21 2.32 15.89
N MET A 294 5.78 2.15 14.71
CA MET A 294 5.25 1.30 13.66
C MET A 294 5.85 -0.09 13.81
N PHE A 295 5.03 -1.05 14.23
CA PHE A 295 5.41 -2.45 14.38
C PHE A 295 4.81 -3.28 13.26
N GLY A 296 5.52 -4.30 12.84
CA GLY A 296 5.07 -5.19 11.79
C GLY A 296 5.64 -6.59 11.92
N GLY A 297 5.07 -7.49 11.16
CA GLY A 297 5.47 -8.87 11.08
C GLY A 297 5.05 -9.53 9.78
N VAL A 298 5.57 -10.72 9.55
CA VAL A 298 5.22 -11.57 8.41
C VAL A 298 4.87 -12.96 8.94
N GLY A 299 3.72 -13.48 8.56
CA GLY A 299 3.25 -14.81 8.93
C GLY A 299 2.87 -15.64 7.72
N ARG A 300 3.20 -16.95 7.71
CA ARG A 300 2.91 -17.90 6.66
C ARG A 300 1.68 -18.73 7.01
N LYS A 301 0.77 -18.90 6.06
CA LYS A 301 -0.35 -19.84 6.15
C LYS A 301 0.16 -21.28 5.92
N GLY A 302 -0.13 -22.19 6.86
CA GLY A 302 0.22 -23.60 6.78
C GLY A 302 -0.53 -24.37 5.70
#